data_bbe41d5850811110fb17d1c9bbbce677
#
_entry.id   bbe41d5850811110fb17d1c9bbbce677
#
_cell.length_a   1.000
_cell.length_b   1.000
_cell.length_c   1.000
_cell.angle_alpha   90.00
_cell.angle_beta   90.00
_cell.angle_gamma   90.00
#
_symmetry.space_group_name_H-M   'P 1'
#
loop_
_entity.id
_entity.type
_entity.pdbx_description
1 polymer ?
#
loop_
_entity_poly.entity_id
_entity_poly.type
_entity_poly.pdbx_seq_one_letter_code
_entity_poly.pdbx_strand_id
1 'polypeptide(L)'
;MTNKIYNAFVLLIIIGLCIYSCNDDEKQKEEYKTMILKVAAYRDYYVAPGHGITTDILGYVVTDESNKTYVIETIKGFEDEYEEGYEFVIKVKAVNKNQGEPVQDLLGYYYYLLEVLSKEKV
;
A
#
# COMPACT_ATOMS: atom_id res chain seq x y z
N MET A 1 -4.54 -8.20 -48.61
CA MET A 1 -3.07 -8.23 -48.41
C MET A 1 -2.52 -6.94 -47.82
N THR A 2 -3.01 -5.81 -48.33
CA THR A 2 -2.65 -4.50 -47.77
C THR A 2 -3.05 -4.34 -46.31
N ASN A 3 -4.11 -5.01 -45.88
CA ASN A 3 -4.61 -4.91 -44.52
C ASN A 3 -3.65 -5.50 -43.46
N LYS A 4 -2.89 -6.51 -43.81
CA LYS A 4 -1.94 -7.12 -42.89
C LYS A 4 -0.75 -6.22 -42.60
N ILE A 5 -0.26 -5.53 -43.59
CA ILE A 5 0.84 -4.58 -43.46
C ILE A 5 0.39 -3.38 -42.61
N TYR A 6 -0.83 -2.95 -42.85
CA TYR A 6 -1.42 -1.85 -42.14
C TYR A 6 -1.56 -2.11 -40.67
N ASN A 7 -2.01 -3.31 -40.28
CA ASN A 7 -2.18 -3.71 -38.90
C ASN A 7 -0.83 -3.78 -38.17
N ALA A 8 0.22 -4.25 -38.82
CA ALA A 8 1.54 -4.31 -38.23
C ALA A 8 2.08 -2.90 -37.94
N PHE A 9 1.79 -1.95 -38.78
CA PHE A 9 2.19 -0.56 -38.60
C PHE A 9 1.51 0.08 -37.42
N VAL A 10 0.23 -0.16 -37.28
CA VAL A 10 -0.56 0.36 -36.14
C VAL A 10 -0.06 -0.20 -34.82
N LEU A 11 0.29 -1.49 -34.79
CA LEU A 11 0.83 -2.13 -33.60
C LEU A 11 2.17 -1.52 -33.17
N LEU A 12 3.04 -1.21 -34.11
CA LEU A 12 4.32 -0.58 -33.81
C LEU A 12 4.16 0.81 -33.19
N ILE A 13 3.20 1.57 -33.69
CA ILE A 13 2.91 2.90 -33.15
C ILE A 13 2.41 2.83 -31.72
N ILE A 14 1.55 1.87 -31.42
CA ILE A 14 1.03 1.67 -30.07
C ILE A 14 2.13 1.31 -29.07
N ILE A 15 3.03 0.43 -29.46
CA ILE A 15 4.18 0.04 -28.62
C ILE A 15 5.08 1.25 -28.36
N GLY A 16 5.33 2.07 -29.36
CA GLY A 16 6.11 3.29 -29.21
C GLY A 16 5.50 4.26 -28.23
N LEU A 17 4.20 4.43 -28.27
CA LEU A 17 3.48 5.31 -27.35
C LEU A 17 3.55 4.82 -25.91
N CYS A 18 3.49 3.52 -25.68
CA CYS A 18 3.61 2.96 -24.34
C CYS A 18 4.99 3.24 -23.74
N ILE A 19 6.05 3.15 -24.52
CA ILE A 19 7.39 3.46 -24.06
C ILE A 19 7.52 4.92 -23.64
N TYR A 20 6.93 5.82 -24.39
CA TYR A 20 6.94 7.26 -24.05
C TYR A 20 6.18 7.54 -22.76
N SER A 21 5.06 6.89 -22.56
CA SER A 21 4.28 7.05 -21.33
C SER A 21 5.06 6.64 -20.10
N CYS A 22 5.83 5.57 -20.17
CA CYS A 22 6.65 5.12 -19.06
C CYS A 22 7.75 6.11 -18.70
N ASN A 23 8.31 6.82 -19.67
CA ASN A 23 9.36 7.81 -19.41
C ASN A 23 8.83 9.06 -18.72
N ASP A 24 7.61 9.46 -19.02
CA ASP A 24 7.00 10.63 -18.40
C ASP A 24 6.68 10.40 -16.92
N ASP A 25 6.39 9.18 -16.54
CA ASP A 25 6.07 8.83 -15.16
C ASP A 25 7.27 8.95 -14.22
N GLU A 26 8.47 8.87 -14.72
CA GLU A 26 9.69 8.99 -13.92
C GLU A 26 9.91 10.36 -13.33
N LYS A 27 9.31 11.39 -13.90
CA LYS A 27 9.51 12.78 -13.47
C LYS A 27 8.60 13.21 -12.33
N GLN A 28 7.53 12.48 -12.08
CA GLN A 28 6.56 12.80 -11.05
C GLN A 28 6.62 11.75 -9.96
N LYS A 29 7.59 11.92 -9.08
CA LYS A 29 7.81 10.91 -8.06
C LYS A 29 7.07 11.22 -6.78
N GLU A 30 6.05 10.47 -6.56
CA GLU A 30 5.61 10.17 -5.23
C GLU A 30 6.34 8.89 -4.83
N GLU A 31 7.19 8.95 -3.81
CA GLU A 31 7.88 7.77 -3.32
C GLU A 31 6.90 6.91 -2.52
N TYR A 32 6.51 5.82 -3.11
CA TYR A 32 5.64 4.86 -2.43
C TYR A 32 6.05 3.45 -2.76
N LYS A 33 5.63 2.53 -1.94
CA LYS A 33 5.75 1.10 -2.21
C LYS A 33 4.43 0.42 -1.90
N THR A 34 4.21 -0.72 -2.51
CA THR A 34 3.06 -1.57 -2.27
C THR A 34 3.44 -2.65 -1.26
N MET A 35 2.60 -2.85 -0.26
CA MET A 35 2.83 -3.83 0.79
C MET A 35 1.60 -4.69 1.00
N ILE A 36 1.84 -5.93 1.44
CA ILE A 36 0.79 -6.81 1.91
C ILE A 36 0.85 -6.84 3.44
N LEU A 37 -0.26 -6.55 4.08
CA LEU A 37 -0.37 -6.55 5.53
C LEU A 37 -1.47 -7.50 5.97
N LYS A 38 -1.18 -8.24 7.04
CA LYS A 38 -2.19 -9.05 7.72
C LYS A 38 -2.70 -8.23 8.91
N VAL A 39 -4.00 -7.97 8.96
CA VAL A 39 -4.62 -7.19 10.03
C VAL A 39 -5.31 -8.13 10.99
N ALA A 40 -4.97 -8.04 12.27
CA ALA A 40 -5.54 -8.88 13.29
C ALA A 40 -7.02 -8.59 13.53
N ALA A 41 -7.72 -9.55 14.11
CA ALA A 41 -9.15 -9.46 14.39
C ALA A 41 -9.49 -8.54 15.55
N TYR A 42 -8.50 -7.91 16.16
CA TYR A 42 -8.65 -6.99 17.28
C TYR A 42 -7.82 -5.75 17.06
N ARG A 43 -8.16 -4.69 17.75
CA ARG A 43 -7.39 -3.44 17.73
C ARG A 43 -6.62 -3.29 19.04
N ASP A 44 -5.56 -2.50 19.00
CA ASP A 44 -4.76 -2.20 20.18
C ASP A 44 -4.40 -0.71 20.17
N TYR A 45 -3.93 -0.23 21.32
CA TYR A 45 -3.55 1.16 21.42
C TYR A 45 -2.25 1.44 20.71
N TYR A 46 -2.26 2.54 19.97
CA TYR A 46 -1.08 3.02 19.28
C TYR A 46 -0.04 3.52 20.28
N VAL A 47 1.22 3.15 20.07
CA VAL A 47 2.34 3.63 20.88
C VAL A 47 3.12 4.65 20.06
N ALA A 48 3.26 5.86 20.61
CA ALA A 48 3.95 6.94 19.91
C ALA A 48 5.44 6.60 19.72
N PRO A 49 5.98 6.74 18.50
CA PRO A 49 7.39 6.43 18.24
C PRO A 49 8.33 7.29 19.09
N GLY A 50 9.34 6.65 19.67
CA GLY A 50 10.37 7.35 20.43
C GLY A 50 10.04 7.68 21.86
N HIS A 51 8.79 7.55 22.28
CA HIS A 51 8.36 7.89 23.64
C HIS A 51 8.01 6.68 24.50
N GLY A 52 7.70 5.54 23.89
CA GLY A 52 7.29 4.35 24.60
C GLY A 52 5.99 4.50 25.41
N ILE A 53 5.24 5.58 25.16
CA ILE A 53 4.01 5.89 25.87
C ILE A 53 2.82 5.41 25.02
N THR A 54 1.94 4.63 25.65
CA THR A 54 0.70 4.20 25.03
C THR A 54 -0.26 5.40 24.93
N THR A 55 -0.83 5.60 23.73
CA THR A 55 -1.81 6.65 23.49
C THR A 55 -3.23 6.12 23.73
N ASP A 56 -4.23 7.02 23.71
CA ASP A 56 -5.64 6.64 23.75
C ASP A 56 -6.19 6.27 22.37
N ILE A 57 -5.35 6.24 21.36
CA ILE A 57 -5.75 6.01 19.98
C ILE A 57 -5.70 4.51 19.70
N LEU A 58 -6.86 3.95 19.30
CA LEU A 58 -6.93 2.57 18.85
C LEU A 58 -6.45 2.49 17.40
N GLY A 59 -5.42 1.68 17.16
CA GLY A 59 -4.90 1.41 15.85
C GLY A 59 -5.20 0.01 15.37
N TYR A 60 -4.69 -0.31 14.21
CA TYR A 60 -4.78 -1.66 13.63
C TYR A 60 -3.51 -2.42 13.94
N VAL A 61 -3.66 -3.65 14.43
CA VAL A 61 -2.52 -4.55 14.65
C VAL A 61 -2.22 -5.24 13.34
N VAL A 62 -1.08 -4.90 12.74
CA VAL A 62 -0.70 -5.42 11.44
C VAL A 62 0.60 -6.19 11.50
N THR A 63 0.72 -7.21 10.66
CA THR A 63 1.93 -7.99 10.50
C THR A 63 2.36 -7.89 9.04
N ASP A 64 3.62 -7.54 8.81
CA ASP A 64 4.17 -7.41 7.47
C ASP A 64 4.70 -8.76 6.94
N GLU A 65 5.23 -8.73 5.73
CA GLU A 65 5.76 -9.92 5.08
C GLU A 65 7.03 -10.46 5.76
N SER A 66 7.67 -9.64 6.59
CA SER A 66 8.84 -10.04 7.40
C SER A 66 8.44 -10.59 8.76
N ASN A 67 7.15 -10.81 9.01
CA ASN A 67 6.59 -11.27 10.28
C ASN A 67 6.77 -10.29 11.45
N LYS A 68 7.00 -9.03 11.16
CA LYS A 68 7.03 -7.98 12.19
C LYS A 68 5.62 -7.46 12.41
N THR A 69 5.26 -7.29 13.68
CA THR A 69 3.93 -6.82 14.07
C THR A 69 4.02 -5.41 14.65
N TYR A 70 3.13 -4.55 14.18
CA TYR A 70 3.05 -3.15 14.58
C TYR A 70 1.61 -2.74 14.79
N VAL A 71 1.41 -1.67 15.55
CA VAL A 71 0.11 -1.00 15.63
C VAL A 71 0.18 0.26 14.78
N ILE A 72 -0.68 0.35 13.77
CA ILE A 72 -0.75 1.48 12.85
C ILE A 72 -2.00 2.29 13.18
N GLU A 73 -1.84 3.59 13.37
CA GLU A 73 -2.95 4.47 13.75
C GLU A 73 -4.05 4.51 12.70
N THR A 74 -3.68 4.65 11.43
CA THR A 74 -4.64 4.86 10.35
C THR A 74 -4.20 4.17 9.07
N ILE A 75 -5.16 3.51 8.42
CA ILE A 75 -5.02 3.01 7.05
C ILE A 75 -6.18 3.62 6.28
N LYS A 76 -5.88 4.62 5.43
CA LYS A 76 -6.91 5.34 4.70
C LYS A 76 -7.69 4.43 3.76
N GLY A 77 -9.02 4.49 3.86
CA GLY A 77 -9.91 3.65 3.09
C GLY A 77 -10.23 2.31 3.75
N PHE A 78 -9.58 1.98 4.85
CA PHE A 78 -9.81 0.72 5.54
C PHE A 78 -10.80 0.83 6.70
N GLU A 79 -11.02 2.01 7.22
CA GLU A 79 -11.89 2.22 8.38
C GLU A 79 -13.30 1.67 8.16
N ASP A 80 -13.84 1.85 6.96
CA ASP A 80 -15.17 1.38 6.61
C ASP A 80 -15.21 -0.12 6.32
N GLU A 81 -14.07 -0.71 5.99
CA GLU A 81 -13.97 -2.14 5.68
C GLU A 81 -13.71 -2.99 6.91
N TYR A 82 -13.04 -2.41 7.90
CA TYR A 82 -12.62 -3.14 9.09
C TYR A 82 -13.82 -3.59 9.91
N GLU A 83 -13.76 -4.85 10.34
CA GLU A 83 -14.75 -5.44 11.23
C GLU A 83 -14.03 -6.24 12.30
N GLU A 84 -14.28 -5.92 13.57
CA GLU A 84 -13.70 -6.65 14.67
C GLU A 84 -14.18 -8.10 14.68
N GLY A 85 -13.30 -9.04 14.99
CA GLY A 85 -13.59 -10.48 14.92
C GLY A 85 -13.22 -11.10 13.59
N TYR A 86 -12.72 -10.33 12.62
CA TYR A 86 -12.24 -10.82 11.35
C TYR A 86 -10.79 -10.47 11.12
N GLU A 87 -10.04 -11.44 10.62
CA GLU A 87 -8.68 -11.20 10.10
C GLU A 87 -8.75 -10.79 8.65
N PHE A 88 -7.95 -9.77 8.31
CA PHE A 88 -7.87 -9.28 6.94
C PHE A 88 -6.47 -9.49 6.40
N VAL A 89 -6.38 -9.78 5.12
CA VAL A 89 -5.13 -9.60 4.37
C VAL A 89 -5.41 -8.52 3.35
N ILE A 90 -4.64 -7.44 3.41
CA ILE A 90 -4.86 -6.27 2.58
C ILE A 90 -3.61 -5.88 1.83
N LYS A 91 -3.83 -5.24 0.69
CA LYS A 91 -2.78 -4.62 -0.09
C LYS A 91 -2.88 -3.13 0.12
N VAL A 92 -1.78 -2.51 0.50
CA VAL A 92 -1.73 -1.08 0.79
C VAL A 92 -0.64 -0.40 -0.01
N LYS A 93 -0.85 0.88 -0.27
CA LYS A 93 0.16 1.78 -0.76
C LYS A 93 0.77 2.48 0.45
N ALA A 94 2.07 2.35 0.62
CA ALA A 94 2.81 2.97 1.71
C ALA A 94 3.62 4.14 1.17
N VAL A 95 3.29 5.35 1.63
CA VAL A 95 3.96 6.58 1.21
C VAL A 95 4.88 7.05 2.34
N ASN A 96 6.13 7.30 2.00
CA ASN A 96 7.13 7.73 2.96
C ASN A 96 6.79 9.13 3.51
N LYS A 97 6.66 9.23 4.83
CA LYS A 97 6.37 10.51 5.50
C LYS A 97 7.50 11.52 5.37
N ASN A 98 8.72 11.06 5.25
CA ASN A 98 9.92 11.89 5.29
C ASN A 98 10.50 12.22 3.91
N GLN A 99 9.78 12.05 2.88
CA GLN A 99 10.13 12.38 1.49
C GLN A 99 11.63 12.29 1.17
N GLY A 100 12.08 11.13 0.70
CA GLY A 100 13.45 10.94 0.26
C GLY A 100 14.41 10.43 1.31
N GLU A 101 14.04 10.40 2.59
CA GLU A 101 14.84 9.76 3.63
C GLU A 101 14.47 8.30 3.80
N PRO A 102 15.43 7.42 4.07
CA PRO A 102 15.14 6.02 4.27
C PRO A 102 14.25 5.81 5.49
N VAL A 103 13.22 4.99 5.35
CA VAL A 103 12.34 4.59 6.44
C VAL A 103 12.50 3.10 6.64
N GLN A 104 12.85 2.69 7.86
CA GLN A 104 13.18 1.31 8.16
C GLN A 104 12.05 0.51 8.80
N ASP A 105 10.99 1.15 9.26
CA ASP A 105 9.86 0.48 9.89
C ASP A 105 8.52 0.94 9.32
N LEU A 106 7.45 0.26 9.73
CA LEU A 106 6.11 0.54 9.24
C LEU A 106 5.54 1.87 9.72
N LEU A 107 6.06 2.44 10.80
CA LEU A 107 5.52 3.66 11.38
C LEU A 107 5.93 4.92 10.62
N GLY A 108 6.92 4.82 9.74
CA GLY A 108 7.39 5.93 8.92
C GLY A 108 6.60 6.18 7.65
N TYR A 109 5.43 5.55 7.48
CA TYR A 109 4.63 5.64 6.27
C TYR A 109 3.21 6.09 6.54
N TYR A 110 2.60 6.72 5.53
CA TYR A 110 1.15 6.83 5.42
C TYR A 110 0.63 5.65 4.62
N TYR A 111 -0.46 5.03 5.07
CA TYR A 111 -1.01 3.85 4.44
C TYR A 111 -2.35 4.14 3.78
N TYR A 112 -2.51 3.64 2.57
CA TYR A 112 -3.74 3.75 1.80
C TYR A 112 -4.17 2.37 1.34
N LEU A 113 -5.41 1.99 1.62
CA LEU A 113 -5.93 0.71 1.18
C LEU A 113 -6.05 0.68 -0.33
N LEU A 114 -5.48 -0.34 -0.96
CA LEU A 114 -5.65 -0.60 -2.38
C LEU A 114 -6.67 -1.70 -2.63
N GLU A 115 -6.60 -2.78 -1.84
CA GLU A 115 -7.44 -3.95 -2.06
C GLU A 115 -7.51 -4.79 -0.80
N VAL A 116 -8.68 -5.34 -0.52
CA VAL A 116 -8.85 -6.38 0.50
C VAL A 116 -8.68 -7.72 -0.19
N LEU A 117 -7.64 -8.45 0.18
CA LEU A 117 -7.32 -9.73 -0.45
C LEU A 117 -8.07 -10.87 0.21
N SER A 118 -8.27 -10.82 1.52
CA SER A 118 -9.08 -11.81 2.22
C SER A 118 -9.67 -11.21 3.50
N LYS A 119 -10.78 -11.79 3.92
CA LYS A 119 -11.47 -11.45 5.17
C LYS A 119 -12.00 -12.76 5.74
N GLU A 120 -11.51 -13.13 6.91
CA GLU A 120 -11.88 -14.40 7.53
C GLU A 120 -12.29 -14.20 8.98
N LYS A 121 -13.39 -14.80 9.35
CA LYS A 121 -13.87 -14.76 10.73
C LYS A 121 -12.96 -15.61 11.63
N VAL A 122 -12.59 -15.08 12.74
CA VAL A 122 -11.73 -15.74 13.73
C VAL A 122 -12.56 -16.36 14.83
#